data_ad792af36b85bdbf1c60c0f71062fc0d
#
_entry.id   ad792af36b85bdbf1c60c0f71062fc0d
#
_cell.length_a   1.000
_cell.length_b   1.000
_cell.length_c   1.000
_cell.angle_alpha   90.00
_cell.angle_beta   90.00
_cell.angle_gamma   90.00
#
_symmetry.space_group_name_H-M   'P 1'
#
loop_
_entity.id
_entity.type
_entity.pdbx_description
1 polymer ?
#
loop_
_entity_poly.entity_id
_entity_poly.type
_entity_poly.pdbx_seq_one_letter_code
_entity_poly.pdbx_strand_id
1 'polypeptide(L)'
;MFRKFTGIIWACVAVGLVVTLLAGLLGVFSDSPGADNSAKAAYITPVTPLASPTFAAPAATPLPTMATPTSPPVTPVSTLTPGELAQYKPNELGWIMVLMYHAINHDGGDYATTPDELRGDLQWLYEHNFYVIPASDYIKDEIKAPAGKRPVVLTFDDGEASQFRYLVDAAGNKTIDPNCAVGILEKFYADHPDFGHGGALFSILPLAPFAWPDAADQVPYEKEKVQFLIDHGYEIGNHTINHINMKQATNDDIKKELAGAVKMMRDFSPRAQMQVIAVPFGEYPLHGDTTLFEGFDYEGQHYSSIGALMVGANPGQSPVDKNFDPYWIPRIRGSRDQINKWFGFAADNPGILYVSDGNPDTITVPNTLGPSLAGVLDESKLHGKTLIRY
;
A
#
# COMPACT_ATOMS: atom_id res chain seq x y z
N MET A 1 -47.33 -25.08 14.78
CA MET A 1 -46.26 -25.95 15.30
C MET A 1 -44.93 -25.21 15.27
N PHE A 2 -44.92 -23.95 15.72
CA PHE A 2 -43.72 -23.04 15.65
C PHE A 2 -43.62 -22.20 16.95
N ARG A 3 -43.56 -22.86 18.12
CA ARG A 3 -43.47 -22.12 19.40
C ARG A 3 -42.62 -22.80 20.47
N LYS A 4 -41.68 -23.68 20.12
CA LYS A 4 -40.81 -24.38 21.10
C LYS A 4 -39.29 -24.28 20.83
N PHE A 5 -38.82 -23.51 19.85
CA PHE A 5 -37.38 -23.43 19.56
C PHE A 5 -36.68 -22.13 20.04
N THR A 6 -37.44 -21.12 20.46
CA THR A 6 -36.89 -19.85 20.93
C THR A 6 -36.45 -19.84 22.41
N GLY A 7 -36.87 -20.81 23.19
CA GLY A 7 -36.54 -20.86 24.63
C GLY A 7 -35.15 -21.43 24.95
N ILE A 8 -34.59 -22.28 24.08
CA ILE A 8 -33.34 -23.00 24.39
C ILE A 8 -32.12 -22.15 24.10
N ILE A 9 -32.16 -21.25 23.12
CA ILE A 9 -31.02 -20.37 22.75
C ILE A 9 -30.75 -19.33 23.85
N TRP A 10 -31.78 -18.80 24.49
CA TRP A 10 -31.62 -17.84 25.59
C TRP A 10 -31.08 -18.46 26.89
N ALA A 11 -31.37 -19.74 27.14
CA ALA A 11 -30.88 -20.46 28.33
C ALA A 11 -29.36 -20.72 28.25
N CYS A 12 -28.82 -21.00 27.04
CA CYS A 12 -27.38 -21.22 26.85
C CYS A 12 -26.56 -19.94 27.00
N VAL A 13 -27.07 -18.78 26.55
CA VAL A 13 -26.39 -17.49 26.67
C VAL A 13 -26.37 -17.02 28.14
N ALA A 14 -27.47 -17.24 28.90
CA ALA A 14 -27.55 -16.86 30.32
C ALA A 14 -26.61 -17.70 31.20
N VAL A 15 -26.44 -18.99 30.90
CA VAL A 15 -25.54 -19.88 31.66
C VAL A 15 -24.07 -19.55 31.38
N GLY A 16 -23.74 -19.21 30.15
CA GLY A 16 -22.37 -18.76 29.76
C GLY A 16 -21.95 -17.49 30.51
N LEU A 17 -22.84 -16.50 30.63
CA LEU A 17 -22.57 -15.24 31.32
C LEU A 17 -22.43 -15.39 32.84
N VAL A 18 -23.22 -16.30 33.48
CA VAL A 18 -23.13 -16.56 34.91
C VAL A 18 -21.85 -17.30 35.28
N VAL A 19 -21.36 -18.22 34.43
CA VAL A 19 -20.10 -18.94 34.68
C VAL A 19 -18.89 -17.98 34.57
N THR A 20 -18.92 -17.03 33.65
CA THR A 20 -17.83 -16.04 33.50
C THR A 20 -17.80 -15.05 34.68
N LEU A 21 -18.96 -14.67 35.24
CA LEU A 21 -19.05 -13.78 36.38
C LEU A 21 -18.64 -14.48 37.69
N LEU A 22 -18.94 -15.77 37.87
CA LEU A 22 -18.52 -16.54 39.06
C LEU A 22 -17.02 -16.86 39.06
N ALA A 23 -16.42 -17.11 37.89
CA ALA A 23 -14.97 -17.32 37.78
C ALA A 23 -14.16 -16.05 38.14
N GLY A 24 -14.68 -14.85 37.81
CA GLY A 24 -14.08 -13.59 38.23
C GLY A 24 -14.15 -13.29 39.73
N LEU A 25 -15.12 -13.86 40.44
CA LEU A 25 -15.33 -13.66 41.89
C LEU A 25 -14.51 -14.63 42.76
N LEU A 26 -14.05 -15.75 42.23
CA LEU A 26 -13.32 -16.77 42.99
C LEU A 26 -11.78 -16.77 42.78
N GLY A 27 -11.26 -15.84 42.00
CA GLY A 27 -9.78 -15.67 41.84
C GLY A 27 -9.07 -16.92 41.31
N VAL A 28 -9.74 -17.81 40.57
CA VAL A 28 -9.15 -19.01 39.99
C VAL A 28 -8.73 -18.70 38.54
N PHE A 29 -7.81 -17.77 38.37
CA PHE A 29 -6.92 -17.77 37.22
C PHE A 29 -5.55 -18.24 37.70
N SER A 30 -5.25 -19.49 37.41
CA SER A 30 -3.90 -19.99 37.52
C SER A 30 -3.01 -19.22 36.54
N ASP A 31 -1.97 -18.61 37.04
CA ASP A 31 -0.91 -18.02 36.23
C ASP A 31 -0.38 -19.06 35.23
N SER A 32 -0.72 -18.90 33.96
CA SER A 32 0.06 -19.46 32.88
C SER A 32 1.28 -18.56 32.72
N PRO A 33 2.50 -19.08 32.69
CA PRO A 33 3.68 -18.25 32.50
C PRO A 33 3.58 -17.58 31.14
N GLY A 34 3.38 -16.26 31.14
CA GLY A 34 3.46 -15.44 29.95
C GLY A 34 4.81 -15.63 29.31
N ALA A 35 4.82 -15.96 28.04
CA ALA A 35 6.00 -15.86 27.22
C ALA A 35 6.43 -14.39 27.21
N ASP A 36 7.49 -14.09 27.96
CA ASP A 36 8.15 -12.79 28.00
C ASP A 36 8.89 -12.62 26.66
N ASN A 37 8.24 -12.01 25.67
CA ASN A 37 8.83 -11.59 24.42
C ASN A 37 9.46 -10.20 24.56
N SER A 38 10.16 -9.95 25.65
CA SER A 38 11.14 -8.87 25.72
C SER A 38 12.43 -9.33 25.04
N ALA A 39 12.47 -9.25 23.70
CA ALA A 39 13.72 -9.26 22.96
C ALA A 39 14.52 -8.04 23.43
N LYS A 40 15.49 -8.27 24.33
CA LYS A 40 16.45 -7.26 24.75
C LYS A 40 17.23 -6.81 23.52
N ALA A 41 16.98 -5.57 23.07
CA ALA A 41 17.87 -4.89 22.15
C ALA A 41 19.28 -4.88 22.77
N ALA A 42 20.20 -5.60 22.17
CA ALA A 42 21.60 -5.54 22.54
C ALA A 42 22.13 -4.17 22.11
N TYR A 43 22.43 -3.31 23.09
CA TYR A 43 23.10 -2.04 22.86
C TYR A 43 24.46 -2.31 22.24
N ILE A 44 24.67 -1.88 21.02
CA ILE A 44 25.99 -1.82 20.38
C ILE A 44 26.68 -0.60 20.97
N THR A 45 27.81 -0.81 21.63
CA THR A 45 28.69 0.25 22.16
C THR A 45 29.20 1.12 21.00
N PRO A 46 29.24 2.46 21.14
CA PRO A 46 29.71 3.34 20.09
C PRO A 46 31.17 3.14 19.77
N VAL A 47 31.47 2.88 18.50
CA VAL A 47 32.84 2.83 17.97
C VAL A 47 33.31 4.25 17.73
N THR A 48 34.46 4.61 18.23
CA THR A 48 35.11 5.92 18.09
C THR A 48 35.33 6.22 16.60
N PRO A 49 34.99 7.40 16.09
CA PRO A 49 35.19 7.72 14.65
C PRO A 49 36.69 7.87 14.36
N LEU A 50 37.13 7.18 13.32
CA LEU A 50 38.45 7.36 12.72
C LEU A 50 38.40 8.66 11.87
N ALA A 51 39.44 9.49 11.98
CA ALA A 51 39.54 10.78 11.31
C ALA A 51 39.47 10.63 9.77
N SER A 52 38.56 11.37 9.12
CA SER A 52 38.45 11.43 7.68
C SER A 52 39.60 12.19 7.01
N PRO A 53 40.15 11.71 5.89
CA PRO A 53 41.11 12.47 5.10
C PRO A 53 40.43 13.63 4.38
N THR A 54 41.02 14.82 4.50
CA THR A 54 40.58 16.04 3.82
C THR A 54 40.98 15.96 2.34
N PHE A 55 40.03 15.82 1.43
CA PHE A 55 40.24 15.97 0.01
C PHE A 55 39.98 17.43 -0.44
N ALA A 56 40.93 18.03 -1.14
CA ALA A 56 40.75 19.35 -1.75
C ALA A 56 39.69 19.29 -2.88
N ALA A 57 38.75 20.23 -2.87
CA ALA A 57 37.70 20.32 -3.87
C ALA A 57 38.30 20.70 -5.25
N PRO A 58 37.91 20.03 -6.35
CA PRO A 58 38.24 20.48 -7.69
C PRO A 58 37.43 21.74 -8.09
N ALA A 59 38.08 22.63 -8.84
CA ALA A 59 37.51 23.89 -9.32
C ALA A 59 36.22 23.65 -10.14
N ALA A 60 35.19 24.43 -9.87
CA ALA A 60 33.89 24.35 -10.54
C ALA A 60 34.02 24.82 -12.01
N THR A 61 33.69 23.91 -12.93
CA THR A 61 33.50 24.26 -14.36
C THR A 61 32.08 24.85 -14.51
N PRO A 62 31.87 25.97 -15.25
CA PRO A 62 30.55 26.55 -15.42
C PRO A 62 29.62 25.58 -16.16
N LEU A 63 28.42 25.34 -15.61
CA LEU A 63 27.38 24.57 -16.27
C LEU A 63 26.91 25.28 -17.54
N PRO A 64 26.63 24.54 -18.63
CA PRO A 64 25.97 25.10 -19.81
C PRO A 64 24.54 25.55 -19.44
N THR A 65 24.19 26.77 -19.90
CA THR A 65 22.84 27.34 -19.76
C THR A 65 21.85 26.42 -20.49
N MET A 66 20.99 25.74 -19.75
CA MET A 66 19.90 24.95 -20.35
C MET A 66 18.89 25.90 -20.99
N ALA A 67 18.58 25.67 -22.26
CA ALA A 67 17.49 26.32 -22.95
C ALA A 67 16.18 26.04 -22.24
N THR A 68 15.36 27.07 -22.07
CA THR A 68 13.99 26.94 -21.49
C THR A 68 13.20 25.90 -22.30
N PRO A 69 12.64 24.85 -21.70
CA PRO A 69 11.83 23.88 -22.43
C PRO A 69 10.61 24.61 -22.98
N THR A 70 10.51 24.67 -24.29
CA THR A 70 9.26 25.05 -24.98
C THR A 70 8.23 23.97 -24.66
N SER A 71 7.09 24.32 -24.04
CA SER A 71 5.98 23.40 -23.81
C SER A 71 5.64 22.69 -25.12
N PRO A 72 5.53 21.37 -25.16
CA PRO A 72 5.08 20.67 -26.35
C PRO A 72 3.68 21.17 -26.75
N PRO A 73 3.34 21.18 -28.05
CA PRO A 73 2.01 21.56 -28.49
C PRO A 73 1.00 20.64 -27.81
N VAL A 74 -0.07 21.24 -27.25
CA VAL A 74 -1.19 20.51 -26.64
C VAL A 74 -1.80 19.65 -27.75
N THR A 75 -1.55 18.35 -27.68
CA THR A 75 -2.21 17.38 -28.57
C THR A 75 -3.68 17.41 -28.24
N PRO A 76 -4.61 17.51 -29.22
CA PRO A 76 -6.03 17.48 -28.92
C PRO A 76 -6.37 16.20 -28.16
N VAL A 77 -7.10 16.35 -27.07
CA VAL A 77 -7.59 15.26 -26.21
C VAL A 77 -8.41 14.32 -27.07
N SER A 78 -7.89 13.12 -27.35
CA SER A 78 -8.62 12.12 -28.13
C SER A 78 -9.69 11.50 -27.23
N THR A 79 -10.95 11.80 -27.49
CA THR A 79 -12.07 11.18 -26.82
C THR A 79 -12.45 9.87 -27.52
N LEU A 80 -12.90 8.87 -26.75
CA LEU A 80 -13.42 7.62 -27.30
C LEU A 80 -14.59 7.86 -28.25
N THR A 81 -14.63 7.13 -29.35
CA THR A 81 -15.79 7.12 -30.26
C THR A 81 -17.01 6.48 -29.60
N PRO A 82 -18.24 6.71 -30.07
CA PRO A 82 -19.43 6.03 -29.54
C PRO A 82 -19.32 4.48 -29.53
N GLY A 83 -18.62 3.90 -30.52
CA GLY A 83 -18.37 2.47 -30.58
C GLY A 83 -17.45 2.00 -29.47
N GLU A 84 -16.37 2.73 -29.20
CA GLU A 84 -15.41 2.44 -28.11
C GLU A 84 -16.05 2.66 -26.73
N LEU A 85 -16.88 3.70 -26.55
CA LEU A 85 -17.66 3.90 -25.32
C LEU A 85 -18.59 2.71 -25.05
N ALA A 86 -19.26 2.19 -26.07
CA ALA A 86 -20.11 1.02 -25.95
C ALA A 86 -19.31 -0.27 -25.66
N GLN A 87 -18.10 -0.36 -26.18
CA GLN A 87 -17.20 -1.51 -25.98
C GLN A 87 -16.56 -1.49 -24.59
N TYR A 88 -15.89 -0.40 -24.21
CA TYR A 88 -15.11 -0.31 -22.98
C TYR A 88 -15.96 0.02 -21.75
N LYS A 89 -17.06 0.74 -21.95
CA LYS A 89 -17.99 1.18 -20.89
C LYS A 89 -17.24 1.87 -19.72
N PRO A 90 -16.48 2.95 -20.00
CA PRO A 90 -15.69 3.61 -18.98
C PRO A 90 -16.58 4.13 -17.85
N ASN A 91 -16.11 3.96 -16.62
CA ASN A 91 -16.73 4.46 -15.40
C ASN A 91 -15.64 4.94 -14.45
N GLU A 92 -15.16 6.16 -14.65
CA GLU A 92 -14.05 6.68 -13.85
C GLU A 92 -14.47 7.26 -12.49
N LEU A 93 -15.73 7.06 -12.12
CA LEU A 93 -16.25 7.28 -10.77
C LEU A 93 -16.40 5.97 -9.96
N GLY A 94 -16.04 4.83 -10.58
CA GLY A 94 -16.11 3.53 -9.92
C GLY A 94 -15.08 3.33 -8.82
N TRP A 95 -15.22 2.23 -8.09
CA TRP A 95 -14.28 1.86 -7.01
C TRP A 95 -12.98 1.31 -7.57
N ILE A 96 -11.89 1.59 -6.84
CA ILE A 96 -10.54 1.10 -7.13
C ILE A 96 -10.13 0.12 -6.02
N MET A 97 -9.65 -1.05 -6.41
CA MET A 97 -9.11 -2.02 -5.45
C MET A 97 -7.71 -1.60 -5.02
N VAL A 98 -7.49 -1.47 -3.71
CA VAL A 98 -6.18 -1.29 -3.10
C VAL A 98 -5.92 -2.52 -2.23
N LEU A 99 -5.04 -3.41 -2.68
CA LEU A 99 -4.77 -4.68 -2.01
C LEU A 99 -3.61 -4.53 -1.03
N MET A 100 -3.76 -5.07 0.18
CA MET A 100 -2.81 -4.96 1.28
C MET A 100 -2.27 -6.33 1.65
N TYR A 101 -1.07 -6.63 1.19
CA TYR A 101 -0.31 -7.83 1.56
C TYR A 101 0.71 -7.52 2.66
N HIS A 102 1.16 -8.55 3.36
CA HIS A 102 2.24 -8.52 4.36
C HIS A 102 3.21 -9.66 4.07
N ALA A 103 3.39 -10.60 5.01
CA ALA A 103 4.26 -11.75 4.82
C ALA A 103 3.85 -12.62 3.62
N ILE A 104 4.85 -13.10 2.86
CA ILE A 104 4.65 -14.12 1.83
C ILE A 104 5.29 -15.40 2.34
N ASN A 105 4.49 -16.31 2.89
CA ASN A 105 4.97 -17.55 3.51
C ASN A 105 4.08 -18.74 3.21
N HIS A 106 4.50 -19.94 3.59
CA HIS A 106 3.77 -21.18 3.27
C HIS A 106 2.54 -21.44 4.16
N ASP A 107 2.42 -20.77 5.29
CA ASP A 107 1.36 -21.03 6.27
C ASP A 107 0.08 -20.22 5.97
N GLY A 108 0.21 -19.09 5.27
CA GLY A 108 -0.90 -18.15 5.05
C GLY A 108 -1.36 -17.52 6.38
N GLY A 109 -2.49 -16.83 6.36
CA GLY A 109 -3.11 -16.26 7.57
C GLY A 109 -3.73 -14.87 7.34
N ASP A 110 -4.14 -14.21 8.43
CA ASP A 110 -4.78 -12.91 8.35
C ASP A 110 -3.87 -11.80 7.78
N TYR A 111 -2.56 -11.91 8.04
CA TYR A 111 -1.51 -11.01 7.57
C TYR A 111 -0.39 -11.76 6.85
N ALA A 112 -0.74 -12.90 6.24
CA ALA A 112 0.19 -13.68 5.45
C ALA A 112 -0.54 -14.29 4.25
N THR A 113 0.13 -14.33 3.11
CA THR A 113 -0.37 -14.89 1.86
C THR A 113 0.65 -15.92 1.39
N THR A 114 0.22 -17.07 0.91
CA THR A 114 1.17 -18.03 0.34
C THR A 114 1.67 -17.56 -1.03
N PRO A 115 2.87 -17.98 -1.48
CA PRO A 115 3.37 -17.67 -2.81
C PRO A 115 2.40 -18.04 -3.93
N ASP A 116 1.71 -19.19 -3.79
CA ASP A 116 0.76 -19.67 -4.80
C ASP A 116 -0.54 -18.87 -4.80
N GLU A 117 -0.99 -18.44 -3.63
CA GLU A 117 -2.13 -17.51 -3.52
C GLU A 117 -1.83 -16.17 -4.17
N LEU A 118 -0.66 -15.58 -3.92
CA LEU A 118 -0.27 -14.32 -4.58
C LEU A 118 -0.20 -14.46 -6.10
N ARG A 119 0.36 -15.58 -6.62
CA ARG A 119 0.33 -15.87 -8.06
C ARG A 119 -1.10 -15.97 -8.59
N GLY A 120 -1.97 -16.66 -7.86
CA GLY A 120 -3.38 -16.80 -8.21
C GLY A 120 -4.12 -15.47 -8.23
N ASP A 121 -3.83 -14.58 -7.28
CA ASP A 121 -4.42 -13.24 -7.22
C ASP A 121 -4.01 -12.38 -8.41
N LEU A 122 -2.72 -12.38 -8.77
CA LEU A 122 -2.22 -11.65 -9.95
C LEU A 122 -2.83 -12.20 -11.24
N GLN A 123 -2.95 -13.53 -11.37
CA GLN A 123 -3.57 -14.16 -12.52
C GLN A 123 -5.04 -13.78 -12.63
N TRP A 124 -5.78 -13.83 -11.52
CA TRP A 124 -7.19 -13.43 -11.50
C TRP A 124 -7.37 -11.96 -11.89
N LEU A 125 -6.55 -11.06 -11.35
CA LEU A 125 -6.58 -9.63 -11.69
C LEU A 125 -6.34 -9.42 -13.19
N TYR A 126 -5.34 -10.09 -13.75
CA TYR A 126 -5.02 -10.00 -15.17
C TYR A 126 -6.18 -10.47 -16.07
N GLU A 127 -6.76 -11.64 -15.76
CA GLU A 127 -7.89 -12.22 -16.50
C GLU A 127 -9.17 -11.36 -16.42
N HIS A 128 -9.29 -10.55 -15.37
CA HIS A 128 -10.43 -9.64 -15.17
C HIS A 128 -10.14 -8.19 -15.59
N ASN A 129 -9.15 -7.99 -16.47
CA ASN A 129 -8.77 -6.70 -17.06
C ASN A 129 -8.29 -5.65 -16.03
N PHE A 130 -7.73 -6.07 -14.91
CA PHE A 130 -7.06 -5.12 -14.03
C PHE A 130 -5.70 -4.71 -14.60
N TYR A 131 -5.24 -3.54 -14.17
CA TYR A 131 -3.97 -2.94 -14.55
C TYR A 131 -3.32 -2.31 -13.32
N VAL A 132 -2.10 -2.71 -13.00
CA VAL A 132 -1.40 -2.21 -11.82
C VAL A 132 -0.95 -0.77 -12.05
N ILE A 133 -1.30 0.09 -11.10
CA ILE A 133 -0.89 1.50 -11.09
C ILE A 133 -0.18 1.85 -9.77
N PRO A 134 0.70 2.87 -9.77
CA PRO A 134 1.28 3.41 -8.55
C PRO A 134 0.21 3.94 -7.57
N ALA A 135 0.45 3.78 -6.27
CA ALA A 135 -0.40 4.38 -5.25
C ALA A 135 -0.41 5.91 -5.36
N SER A 136 0.74 6.50 -5.69
CA SER A 136 0.86 7.95 -5.91
C SER A 136 0.03 8.45 -7.09
N ASP A 137 -0.03 7.70 -8.20
CA ASP A 137 -0.85 8.05 -9.36
C ASP A 137 -2.34 7.99 -9.02
N TYR A 138 -2.76 6.97 -8.24
CA TYR A 138 -4.13 6.90 -7.71
C TYR A 138 -4.47 8.11 -6.83
N ILE A 139 -3.61 8.42 -5.86
CA ILE A 139 -3.86 9.49 -4.89
C ILE A 139 -3.93 10.87 -5.57
N LYS A 140 -3.10 11.10 -6.58
CA LYS A 140 -3.03 12.37 -7.32
C LYS A 140 -4.02 12.48 -8.48
N ASP A 141 -4.83 11.45 -8.72
CA ASP A 141 -5.71 11.37 -9.89
C ASP A 141 -4.94 11.42 -11.22
N GLU A 142 -3.76 10.81 -11.27
CA GLU A 142 -2.91 10.69 -12.46
C GLU A 142 -2.98 9.28 -13.07
N ILE A 143 -4.17 8.66 -13.07
CA ILE A 143 -4.38 7.27 -13.47
C ILE A 143 -4.12 7.09 -14.97
N LYS A 144 -3.13 6.27 -15.31
CA LYS A 144 -2.69 5.99 -16.70
C LYS A 144 -3.00 4.56 -17.13
N ALA A 145 -4.15 4.04 -16.76
CA ALA A 145 -4.60 2.73 -17.18
C ALA A 145 -5.14 2.79 -18.64
N PRO A 146 -4.84 1.81 -19.51
CA PRO A 146 -5.40 1.76 -20.86
C PRO A 146 -6.93 1.69 -20.87
N ALA A 147 -7.56 2.11 -21.99
CA ALA A 147 -9.01 2.07 -22.15
C ALA A 147 -9.57 0.66 -21.89
N GLY A 148 -10.63 0.57 -21.09
CA GLY A 148 -11.28 -0.68 -20.69
C GLY A 148 -10.57 -1.44 -19.57
N LYS A 149 -9.40 -0.99 -19.12
CA LYS A 149 -8.69 -1.59 -17.95
C LYS A 149 -9.20 -0.99 -16.63
N ARG A 150 -9.10 -1.78 -15.56
CA ARG A 150 -9.46 -1.43 -14.19
C ARG A 150 -8.20 -1.20 -13.39
N PRO A 151 -7.93 0.01 -12.89
CA PRO A 151 -6.77 0.25 -12.05
C PRO A 151 -6.84 -0.57 -10.75
N VAL A 152 -5.71 -1.11 -10.35
CA VAL A 152 -5.51 -1.77 -9.05
C VAL A 152 -4.20 -1.30 -8.45
N VAL A 153 -4.19 -1.05 -7.15
CA VAL A 153 -2.99 -0.72 -6.38
C VAL A 153 -2.60 -1.94 -5.55
N LEU A 154 -1.35 -2.38 -5.67
CA LEU A 154 -0.79 -3.45 -4.85
C LEU A 154 0.06 -2.82 -3.75
N THR A 155 -0.15 -3.19 -2.50
CA THR A 155 0.65 -2.70 -1.37
C THR A 155 1.17 -3.84 -0.52
N PHE A 156 2.40 -3.70 -0.02
CA PHE A 156 3.07 -4.66 0.83
C PHE A 156 3.60 -3.92 2.06
N ASP A 157 3.08 -4.25 3.24
CA ASP A 157 3.47 -3.58 4.48
C ASP A 157 4.61 -4.33 5.18
N ASP A 158 5.30 -3.66 6.09
CA ASP A 158 6.37 -4.11 6.98
C ASP A 158 7.77 -4.19 6.35
N GLY A 159 7.93 -4.58 5.11
CA GLY A 159 9.25 -4.76 4.50
C GLY A 159 9.99 -6.01 5.02
N GLU A 160 9.25 -7.13 5.17
CA GLU A 160 9.82 -8.41 5.59
C GLU A 160 10.71 -9.06 4.52
N ALA A 161 11.61 -9.95 4.95
CA ALA A 161 12.47 -10.72 4.05
C ALA A 161 11.68 -11.61 3.07
N SER A 162 10.47 -12.02 3.45
CA SER A 162 9.55 -12.78 2.60
C SER A 162 9.01 -11.96 1.41
N GLN A 163 9.10 -10.64 1.48
CA GLN A 163 8.70 -9.77 0.39
C GLN A 163 9.81 -9.55 -0.63
N PHE A 164 11.08 -9.50 -0.17
CA PHE A 164 12.24 -9.40 -1.06
C PHE A 164 13.43 -10.15 -0.47
N ARG A 165 13.72 -11.32 -1.04
CA ARG A 165 14.82 -12.18 -0.60
C ARG A 165 15.77 -12.50 -1.74
N TYR A 166 17.08 -12.52 -1.48
CA TYR A 166 18.07 -13.12 -2.35
C TYR A 166 18.42 -14.52 -1.88
N LEU A 167 18.45 -15.45 -2.82
CA LEU A 167 19.09 -16.76 -2.68
C LEU A 167 20.55 -16.63 -3.15
N VAL A 168 21.48 -17.06 -2.31
CA VAL A 168 22.91 -16.98 -2.60
C VAL A 168 23.45 -18.41 -2.69
N ASP A 169 24.02 -18.77 -3.84
CA ASP A 169 24.62 -20.08 -4.04
C ASP A 169 26.02 -20.20 -3.39
N ALA A 170 26.59 -21.39 -3.38
CA ALA A 170 27.92 -21.66 -2.81
C ALA A 170 29.06 -20.90 -3.52
N ALA A 171 28.87 -20.41 -4.73
CA ALA A 171 29.81 -19.58 -5.49
C ALA A 171 29.61 -18.07 -5.23
N GLY A 172 28.58 -17.70 -4.46
CA GLY A 172 28.25 -16.31 -4.16
C GLY A 172 27.36 -15.63 -5.21
N ASN A 173 26.82 -16.36 -6.17
CA ASN A 173 25.87 -15.81 -7.13
C ASN A 173 24.53 -15.58 -6.46
N LYS A 174 23.93 -14.42 -6.73
CA LYS A 174 22.62 -14.01 -6.20
C LYS A 174 21.52 -14.16 -7.23
N THR A 175 20.37 -14.67 -6.79
CA THR A 175 19.12 -14.66 -7.55
C THR A 175 18.00 -14.20 -6.64
N ILE A 176 17.01 -13.49 -7.16
CA ILE A 176 15.81 -13.17 -6.39
C ILE A 176 15.07 -14.48 -6.13
N ASP A 177 14.64 -14.70 -4.89
CA ASP A 177 13.83 -15.86 -4.52
C ASP A 177 12.52 -15.82 -5.33
N PRO A 178 12.22 -16.84 -6.16
CA PRO A 178 11.01 -16.87 -6.98
C PRO A 178 9.72 -16.98 -6.14
N ASN A 179 9.83 -17.23 -4.84
CA ASN A 179 8.71 -17.33 -3.91
C ASN A 179 8.53 -16.09 -3.02
N CYS A 180 9.41 -15.10 -3.07
CA CYS A 180 9.16 -13.81 -2.43
C CYS A 180 8.25 -12.91 -3.29
N ALA A 181 7.64 -11.88 -2.69
CA ALA A 181 6.74 -10.98 -3.41
C ALA A 181 7.38 -10.40 -4.67
N VAL A 182 8.59 -9.81 -4.56
CA VAL A 182 9.29 -9.21 -5.70
C VAL A 182 9.59 -10.24 -6.78
N GLY A 183 10.04 -11.45 -6.42
CA GLY A 183 10.31 -12.51 -7.40
C GLY A 183 9.06 -12.95 -8.16
N ILE A 184 7.91 -13.02 -7.47
CA ILE A 184 6.61 -13.33 -8.08
C ILE A 184 6.17 -12.19 -9.01
N LEU A 185 6.26 -10.93 -8.57
CA LEU A 185 5.88 -9.75 -9.34
C LEU A 185 6.73 -9.60 -10.61
N GLU A 186 8.07 -9.65 -10.49
CA GLU A 186 8.99 -9.55 -11.63
C GLU A 186 8.71 -10.63 -12.69
N LYS A 187 8.50 -11.87 -12.24
CA LYS A 187 8.15 -12.95 -13.14
C LYS A 187 6.81 -12.73 -13.83
N PHE A 188 5.81 -12.26 -13.07
CA PHE A 188 4.48 -12.02 -13.61
C PHE A 188 4.49 -10.87 -14.64
N TYR A 189 5.20 -9.77 -14.36
CA TYR A 189 5.34 -8.64 -15.29
C TYR A 189 6.12 -9.02 -16.55
N ALA A 190 7.12 -9.90 -16.43
CA ALA A 190 7.85 -10.41 -17.60
C ALA A 190 6.95 -11.26 -18.51
N ASP A 191 6.04 -12.05 -17.93
CA ASP A 191 5.10 -12.87 -18.69
C ASP A 191 3.91 -12.05 -19.23
N HIS A 192 3.53 -10.96 -18.56
CA HIS A 192 2.37 -10.11 -18.86
C HIS A 192 2.73 -8.63 -18.90
N PRO A 193 3.47 -8.17 -19.93
CA PRO A 193 3.95 -6.79 -20.00
C PRO A 193 2.85 -5.74 -20.15
N ASP A 194 1.63 -6.15 -20.46
CA ASP A 194 0.42 -5.33 -20.54
C ASP A 194 -0.40 -5.27 -19.23
N PHE A 195 0.12 -5.83 -18.14
CA PHE A 195 -0.52 -5.78 -16.81
C PHE A 195 -0.18 -4.50 -16.01
N GLY A 196 0.75 -3.67 -16.50
CA GLY A 196 1.42 -2.61 -15.76
C GLY A 196 2.67 -3.15 -15.06
N HIS A 197 3.73 -2.37 -15.05
CA HIS A 197 5.01 -2.77 -14.45
C HIS A 197 5.44 -1.75 -13.40
N GLY A 198 6.06 -2.21 -12.34
CA GLY A 198 6.37 -1.38 -11.17
C GLY A 198 5.10 -1.12 -10.37
N GLY A 199 4.91 0.04 -9.89
CA GLY A 199 3.66 0.52 -9.28
C GLY A 199 3.27 -0.08 -7.93
N ALA A 200 3.75 -1.26 -7.54
CA ALA A 200 3.49 -1.78 -6.20
C ALA A 200 4.22 -0.95 -5.14
N LEU A 201 3.50 -0.64 -4.05
CA LEU A 201 4.01 0.14 -2.94
C LEU A 201 4.51 -0.79 -1.83
N PHE A 202 5.79 -0.69 -1.48
CA PHE A 202 6.37 -1.34 -0.32
C PHE A 202 6.48 -0.34 0.83
N SER A 203 5.63 -0.47 1.84
CA SER A 203 5.65 0.34 3.06
C SER A 203 6.58 -0.30 4.08
N ILE A 204 7.78 0.25 4.22
CA ILE A 204 8.92 -0.42 4.83
C ILE A 204 9.22 0.15 6.22
N LEU A 205 9.48 -0.75 7.18
CA LEU A 205 10.14 -0.42 8.45
C LEU A 205 11.64 -0.27 8.19
N PRO A 206 12.24 0.92 8.31
CA PRO A 206 13.59 1.19 7.80
C PRO A 206 14.73 0.65 8.69
N LEU A 207 14.42 0.03 9.82
CA LEU A 207 15.44 -0.54 10.72
C LEU A 207 16.16 -1.75 10.11
N ALA A 208 15.47 -2.55 9.31
CA ALA A 208 16.02 -3.73 8.65
C ALA A 208 15.23 -4.06 7.36
N PRO A 209 15.32 -3.21 6.30
CA PRO A 209 14.55 -3.40 5.07
C PRO A 209 14.78 -4.77 4.43
N PHE A 210 13.75 -5.61 4.42
CA PHE A 210 13.78 -6.97 3.86
C PHE A 210 14.84 -7.89 4.49
N ALA A 211 15.18 -7.66 5.77
CA ALA A 211 16.16 -8.45 6.51
C ALA A 211 15.61 -8.93 7.86
N TRP A 212 14.31 -8.91 8.05
CA TRP A 212 13.60 -9.41 9.21
C TRP A 212 12.30 -10.15 8.81
N PRO A 213 11.61 -10.91 9.68
CA PRO A 213 12.17 -11.49 10.89
C PRO A 213 13.20 -12.58 10.57
N ASP A 214 14.15 -12.82 11.48
CA ASP A 214 15.10 -13.94 11.45
C ASP A 214 15.88 -14.13 10.13
N ALA A 215 16.16 -13.03 9.42
CA ALA A 215 16.80 -13.04 8.13
C ALA A 215 18.13 -12.27 8.09
N ALA A 216 18.99 -12.51 9.09
CA ALA A 216 20.30 -11.85 9.21
C ALA A 216 21.22 -12.06 7.99
N ASP A 217 21.01 -13.13 7.22
CA ASP A 217 21.66 -13.40 5.95
C ASP A 217 21.30 -12.37 4.86
N GLN A 218 20.22 -11.61 5.05
CA GLN A 218 19.73 -10.61 4.10
C GLN A 218 20.23 -9.18 4.40
N VAL A 219 20.75 -8.91 5.59
CA VAL A 219 21.27 -7.59 6.00
C VAL A 219 22.31 -7.02 5.03
N PRO A 220 23.27 -7.79 4.48
CA PRO A 220 24.23 -7.25 3.52
C PRO A 220 23.61 -6.69 2.23
N TYR A 221 22.36 -7.00 1.95
CA TYR A 221 21.68 -6.68 0.69
C TYR A 221 20.58 -5.61 0.81
N GLU A 222 20.34 -5.06 2.01
CA GLU A 222 19.29 -4.08 2.26
C GLU A 222 19.34 -2.88 1.30
N LYS A 223 20.52 -2.27 1.16
CA LYS A 223 20.73 -1.13 0.26
C LYS A 223 20.47 -1.48 -1.20
N GLU A 224 20.95 -2.63 -1.64
CA GLU A 224 20.75 -3.13 -3.00
C GLU A 224 19.28 -3.39 -3.29
N LYS A 225 18.54 -3.95 -2.33
CA LYS A 225 17.10 -4.22 -2.47
C LYS A 225 16.28 -2.93 -2.59
N VAL A 226 16.54 -1.95 -1.72
CA VAL A 226 15.90 -0.63 -1.80
C VAL A 226 16.19 0.02 -3.15
N GLN A 227 17.44 -0.03 -3.60
CA GLN A 227 17.83 0.53 -4.90
C GLN A 227 17.15 -0.20 -6.06
N PHE A 228 17.07 -1.55 -6.00
CA PHE A 228 16.37 -2.36 -7.00
C PHE A 228 14.90 -1.94 -7.14
N LEU A 229 14.17 -1.79 -6.03
CA LEU A 229 12.78 -1.38 -6.08
C LEU A 229 12.61 -0.04 -6.80
N ILE A 230 13.44 0.94 -6.46
CA ILE A 230 13.38 2.27 -7.09
C ILE A 230 13.73 2.20 -8.58
N ASP A 231 14.73 1.41 -8.96
CA ASP A 231 15.18 1.26 -10.35
C ASP A 231 14.15 0.54 -11.23
N HIS A 232 13.32 -0.32 -10.61
CA HIS A 232 12.24 -1.05 -11.29
C HIS A 232 10.87 -0.36 -11.18
N GLY A 233 10.83 0.89 -10.68
CA GLY A 233 9.60 1.69 -10.64
C GLY A 233 8.64 1.35 -9.52
N TYR A 234 9.05 0.53 -8.54
CA TYR A 234 8.27 0.31 -7.32
C TYR A 234 8.31 1.54 -6.41
N GLU A 235 7.24 1.76 -5.68
CA GLU A 235 7.17 2.83 -4.69
C GLU A 235 7.63 2.35 -3.32
N ILE A 236 8.21 3.26 -2.54
CA ILE A 236 8.58 3.03 -1.15
C ILE A 236 7.70 3.92 -0.27
N GLY A 237 6.91 3.29 0.60
CA GLY A 237 6.02 3.94 1.55
C GLY A 237 6.61 4.04 2.95
N ASN A 238 6.04 4.95 3.74
CA ASN A 238 6.38 5.15 5.13
C ASN A 238 5.51 4.27 6.03
N HIS A 239 6.14 3.43 6.85
CA HIS A 239 5.45 2.59 7.84
C HIS A 239 5.93 2.87 9.27
N THR A 240 6.42 4.10 9.53
CA THR A 240 7.12 4.53 10.73
C THR A 240 8.49 3.82 10.92
N ILE A 241 9.21 4.13 11.99
CA ILE A 241 10.46 3.41 12.33
C ILE A 241 10.15 2.11 13.06
N ASN A 242 9.26 2.18 14.06
CA ASN A 242 9.04 1.14 15.06
C ASN A 242 7.63 0.55 15.01
N HIS A 243 6.88 0.75 13.93
CA HIS A 243 5.50 0.27 13.79
C HIS A 243 4.62 0.71 14.98
N ILE A 244 4.66 2.01 15.30
CA ILE A 244 3.97 2.53 16.49
C ILE A 244 2.44 2.57 16.31
N ASN A 245 1.70 2.41 17.41
CA ASN A 245 0.28 2.74 17.43
C ASN A 245 0.11 4.26 17.58
N MET A 246 -0.22 4.95 16.48
CA MET A 246 -0.30 6.42 16.44
C MET A 246 -1.40 6.98 17.31
N LYS A 247 -2.46 6.22 17.60
CA LYS A 247 -3.55 6.62 18.51
C LYS A 247 -3.11 6.72 19.96
N GLN A 248 -2.06 5.98 20.33
CA GLN A 248 -1.50 5.97 21.68
C GLN A 248 -0.26 6.87 21.81
N ALA A 249 0.31 7.29 20.68
CA ALA A 249 1.51 8.11 20.62
C ALA A 249 1.20 9.61 20.76
N THR A 250 2.19 10.38 21.21
CA THR A 250 2.10 11.84 21.16
C THR A 250 2.39 12.35 19.74
N ASN A 251 1.96 13.56 19.41
CA ASN A 251 2.26 14.18 18.11
C ASN A 251 3.77 14.28 17.86
N ASP A 252 4.58 14.53 18.90
CA ASP A 252 6.03 14.61 18.77
C ASP A 252 6.66 13.22 18.49
N ASP A 253 6.12 12.16 19.10
CA ASP A 253 6.53 10.78 18.76
C ASP A 253 6.17 10.43 17.32
N ILE A 254 4.95 10.79 16.87
CA ILE A 254 4.52 10.55 15.48
C ILE A 254 5.43 11.30 14.50
N LYS A 255 5.73 12.58 14.74
CA LYS A 255 6.66 13.35 13.91
C LYS A 255 8.05 12.70 13.86
N LYS A 256 8.58 12.28 15.00
CA LYS A 256 9.87 11.58 15.11
C LYS A 256 9.87 10.29 14.28
N GLU A 257 8.82 9.50 14.40
CA GLU A 257 8.68 8.22 13.70
C GLU A 257 8.58 8.40 12.18
N LEU A 258 7.73 9.32 11.71
CA LEU A 258 7.56 9.57 10.28
C LEU A 258 8.80 10.23 9.66
N ALA A 259 9.32 11.29 10.27
CA ALA A 259 10.52 11.98 9.79
C ALA A 259 11.77 11.09 9.86
N GLY A 260 11.90 10.34 10.95
CA GLY A 260 13.01 9.41 11.15
C GLY A 260 13.02 8.29 10.11
N ALA A 261 11.86 7.74 9.77
CA ALA A 261 11.73 6.74 8.71
C ALA A 261 12.23 7.28 7.35
N VAL A 262 11.83 8.50 6.98
CA VAL A 262 12.31 9.15 5.75
C VAL A 262 13.83 9.35 5.77
N LYS A 263 14.38 9.82 6.91
CA LYS A 263 15.85 10.03 7.04
C LYS A 263 16.60 8.72 6.89
N MET A 264 16.19 7.68 7.59
CA MET A 264 16.84 6.35 7.53
C MET A 264 16.73 5.75 6.12
N MET A 265 15.59 5.86 5.46
CA MET A 265 15.43 5.32 4.10
C MET A 265 16.30 6.06 3.08
N ARG A 266 16.53 7.37 3.26
CA ARG A 266 17.47 8.15 2.42
C ARG A 266 18.92 7.72 2.56
N ASP A 267 19.32 7.10 3.68
CA ASP A 267 20.65 6.50 3.84
C ASP A 267 20.81 5.25 2.96
N PHE A 268 19.74 4.52 2.70
CA PHE A 268 19.73 3.42 1.72
C PHE A 268 19.71 3.95 0.28
N SER A 269 18.84 4.92 -0.03
CA SER A 269 18.82 5.60 -1.32
C SER A 269 18.31 7.05 -1.20
N PRO A 270 19.09 8.06 -1.64
CA PRO A 270 18.62 9.46 -1.69
C PRO A 270 17.37 9.67 -2.55
N ARG A 271 17.03 8.70 -3.42
CA ARG A 271 15.84 8.74 -4.30
C ARG A 271 14.57 8.19 -3.63
N ALA A 272 14.68 7.61 -2.44
CA ALA A 272 13.53 7.13 -1.69
C ALA A 272 12.71 8.32 -1.19
N GLN A 273 11.47 8.45 -1.66
CA GLN A 273 10.62 9.62 -1.38
C GLN A 273 9.67 9.38 -0.21
N MET A 274 9.17 8.17 0.00
CA MET A 274 8.24 7.77 1.08
C MET A 274 7.03 8.73 1.21
N GLN A 275 6.40 9.08 0.08
CA GLN A 275 5.31 10.07 0.06
C GLN A 275 3.95 9.50 0.49
N VAL A 276 3.79 8.20 0.56
CA VAL A 276 2.57 7.53 1.00
C VAL A 276 2.82 6.85 2.34
N ILE A 277 1.91 7.06 3.29
CA ILE A 277 1.96 6.44 4.62
C ILE A 277 1.04 5.22 4.62
N ALA A 278 1.52 4.03 4.99
CA ALA A 278 0.66 2.97 5.46
C ALA A 278 0.57 3.07 6.99
N VAL A 279 -0.63 3.31 7.52
CA VAL A 279 -0.80 3.57 8.95
C VAL A 279 -0.72 2.27 9.73
N PRO A 280 0.28 2.10 10.63
CA PRO A 280 0.41 0.88 11.42
C PRO A 280 -0.87 0.56 12.19
N PHE A 281 -1.29 -0.72 12.19
CA PHE A 281 -2.55 -1.20 12.79
C PHE A 281 -3.83 -0.54 12.24
N GLY A 282 -3.75 0.41 11.31
CA GLY A 282 -4.85 1.29 10.93
C GLY A 282 -5.28 2.25 12.05
N GLU A 283 -4.45 2.41 13.07
CA GLU A 283 -4.72 3.25 14.23
C GLU A 283 -4.16 4.66 14.03
N TYR A 284 -5.03 5.54 13.57
CA TYR A 284 -4.74 6.95 13.29
C TYR A 284 -4.42 7.73 14.57
N PRO A 285 -3.77 8.90 14.45
CA PRO A 285 -3.58 9.81 15.57
C PRO A 285 -4.88 10.09 16.35
N LEU A 286 -4.75 10.51 17.60
CA LEU A 286 -5.91 10.73 18.47
C LEU A 286 -6.97 11.61 17.80
N HIS A 287 -8.22 11.22 17.89
CA HIS A 287 -9.37 11.84 17.20
C HIS A 287 -9.35 11.79 15.67
N GLY A 288 -8.49 10.96 15.04
CA GLY A 288 -8.37 10.87 13.58
C GLY A 288 -7.74 12.11 12.95
N ASP A 289 -6.88 12.82 13.71
CA ASP A 289 -6.17 14.00 13.21
C ASP A 289 -5.14 13.59 12.14
N THR A 290 -5.40 13.95 10.89
CA THR A 290 -4.53 13.67 9.73
C THR A 290 -3.59 14.81 9.37
N THR A 291 -3.66 15.95 10.09
CA THR A 291 -2.84 17.14 9.78
C THR A 291 -1.34 16.86 9.80
N LEU A 292 -0.89 15.91 10.63
CA LEU A 292 0.50 15.44 10.65
C LEU A 292 0.89 14.66 9.39
N PHE A 293 -0.07 14.14 8.64
CA PHE A 293 0.21 13.47 7.36
C PHE A 293 0.32 14.49 6.22
N GLU A 294 -0.44 15.58 6.28
CA GLU A 294 -0.39 16.67 5.31
C GLU A 294 0.96 17.40 5.35
N GLY A 295 1.50 17.66 6.54
CA GLY A 295 2.85 18.21 6.69
C GLY A 295 3.16 18.69 8.10
N PHE A 296 4.44 18.65 8.43
CA PHE A 296 4.97 19.16 9.69
C PHE A 296 6.47 19.46 9.59
N ASP A 297 6.94 20.34 10.48
CA ASP A 297 8.37 20.60 10.64
C ASP A 297 8.95 19.76 11.77
N TYR A 298 10.10 19.13 11.49
CA TYR A 298 10.86 18.35 12.48
C TYR A 298 12.37 18.53 12.25
N GLU A 299 13.13 18.87 13.30
CA GLU A 299 14.58 19.11 13.24
C GLU A 299 15.01 20.08 12.13
N GLY A 300 14.22 21.12 11.85
CA GLY A 300 14.50 22.15 10.86
C GLY A 300 14.26 21.74 9.41
N GLN A 301 13.59 20.60 9.16
CA GLN A 301 13.17 20.16 7.84
C GLN A 301 11.65 20.00 7.80
N HIS A 302 11.07 20.29 6.63
CA HIS A 302 9.66 20.05 6.37
C HIS A 302 9.45 18.63 5.82
N TYR A 303 8.46 17.91 6.36
CA TYR A 303 8.04 16.58 5.94
C TYR A 303 6.55 16.64 5.59
N SER A 304 6.17 15.97 4.51
CA SER A 304 4.79 15.86 4.07
C SER A 304 4.56 14.53 3.36
N SER A 305 3.31 14.09 3.32
CA SER A 305 2.88 13.00 2.47
C SER A 305 1.75 13.45 1.54
N ILE A 306 1.48 12.64 0.53
CA ILE A 306 0.37 12.88 -0.41
C ILE A 306 -0.88 12.09 -0.03
N GLY A 307 -0.75 11.11 0.88
CA GLY A 307 -1.87 10.32 1.34
C GLY A 307 -1.48 9.26 2.36
N ALA A 308 -2.52 8.68 2.97
CA ALA A 308 -2.39 7.64 3.97
C ALA A 308 -3.36 6.48 3.73
N LEU A 309 -2.84 5.26 3.85
CA LEU A 309 -3.55 4.02 3.63
C LEU A 309 -3.96 3.40 4.97
N MET A 310 -5.25 3.07 5.09
CA MET A 310 -5.80 2.38 6.24
C MET A 310 -5.49 0.88 6.23
N VAL A 311 -5.60 0.23 7.37
CA VAL A 311 -5.96 -1.20 7.44
C VAL A 311 -7.47 -1.28 7.27
N GLY A 312 -7.95 -2.00 6.27
CA GLY A 312 -9.36 -1.96 5.97
C GLY A 312 -9.92 -3.23 5.39
N ALA A 313 -11.15 -3.15 4.93
CA ALA A 313 -11.92 -4.26 4.40
C ALA A 313 -12.73 -3.85 3.16
N ASN A 314 -12.44 -2.71 2.52
CA ASN A 314 -13.23 -2.17 1.42
C ASN A 314 -12.33 -1.65 0.29
N PRO A 315 -12.83 -1.59 -0.96
CA PRO A 315 -12.19 -0.84 -2.03
C PRO A 315 -12.13 0.66 -1.73
N GLY A 316 -11.20 1.35 -2.38
CA GLY A 316 -11.10 2.82 -2.36
C GLY A 316 -12.08 3.47 -3.33
N GLN A 317 -12.43 4.72 -3.07
CA GLN A 317 -13.24 5.54 -3.97
C GLN A 317 -12.39 6.06 -5.13
N SER A 318 -13.04 6.45 -6.24
CA SER A 318 -12.40 7.25 -7.27
C SER A 318 -11.88 8.57 -6.70
N PRO A 319 -10.73 9.11 -7.14
CA PRO A 319 -10.22 10.40 -6.68
C PRO A 319 -11.19 11.57 -6.89
N VAL A 320 -12.05 11.48 -7.89
CA VAL A 320 -13.09 12.50 -8.17
C VAL A 320 -14.41 12.27 -7.42
N ASP A 321 -14.46 11.24 -6.57
CA ASP A 321 -15.62 11.03 -5.69
C ASP A 321 -15.63 12.07 -4.56
N LYS A 322 -16.84 12.54 -4.21
CA LYS A 322 -17.04 13.47 -3.08
C LYS A 322 -16.45 12.94 -1.75
N ASN A 323 -16.53 11.63 -1.55
CA ASN A 323 -16.11 10.97 -0.32
C ASN A 323 -14.65 10.49 -0.36
N PHE A 324 -13.93 10.73 -1.45
CA PHE A 324 -12.50 10.42 -1.51
C PHE A 324 -11.73 11.35 -0.57
N ASP A 325 -10.98 10.75 0.33
CA ASP A 325 -10.04 11.43 1.22
C ASP A 325 -8.67 10.78 1.03
N PRO A 326 -7.65 11.52 0.55
CA PRO A 326 -6.32 10.96 0.30
C PRO A 326 -5.63 10.45 1.58
N TYR A 327 -6.07 10.92 2.75
CA TYR A 327 -5.51 10.50 4.04
C TYR A 327 -6.34 9.43 4.76
N TRP A 328 -7.40 8.89 4.10
CA TRP A 328 -8.27 7.83 4.63
C TRP A 328 -8.57 6.78 3.57
N ILE A 329 -7.57 6.33 2.81
CA ILE A 329 -7.75 5.36 1.73
C ILE A 329 -7.92 3.94 2.32
N PRO A 330 -9.09 3.32 2.16
CA PRO A 330 -9.31 1.95 2.61
C PRO A 330 -8.56 0.96 1.73
N ARG A 331 -8.19 -0.19 2.32
CA ARG A 331 -7.53 -1.28 1.61
C ARG A 331 -8.27 -2.60 1.83
N ILE A 332 -8.13 -3.51 0.89
CA ILE A 332 -8.58 -4.90 0.99
C ILE A 332 -7.42 -5.73 1.51
N ARG A 333 -7.60 -6.40 2.65
CA ARG A 333 -6.57 -7.28 3.22
C ARG A 333 -6.31 -8.48 2.32
N GLY A 334 -5.04 -8.89 2.18
CA GLY A 334 -4.61 -10.04 1.38
C GLY A 334 -4.99 -11.42 1.93
N SER A 335 -5.75 -11.47 3.03
CA SER A 335 -6.29 -12.74 3.55
C SER A 335 -7.31 -13.36 2.62
N ARG A 336 -7.34 -14.69 2.55
CA ARG A 336 -8.19 -15.43 1.59
C ARG A 336 -9.67 -15.10 1.66
N ASP A 337 -10.19 -14.87 2.87
CA ASP A 337 -11.58 -14.49 3.07
C ASP A 337 -11.91 -13.13 2.43
N GLN A 338 -11.03 -12.13 2.57
CA GLN A 338 -11.23 -10.80 2.03
C GLN A 338 -10.99 -10.77 0.50
N ILE A 339 -9.94 -11.41 0.02
CA ILE A 339 -9.67 -11.52 -1.42
C ILE A 339 -10.83 -12.25 -2.12
N ASN A 340 -11.23 -13.42 -1.65
CA ASN A 340 -12.33 -14.18 -2.25
C ASN A 340 -13.66 -13.40 -2.24
N LYS A 341 -13.94 -12.70 -1.14
CA LYS A 341 -15.12 -11.84 -1.04
C LYS A 341 -15.12 -10.75 -2.12
N TRP A 342 -14.02 -10.02 -2.24
CA TRP A 342 -13.98 -8.85 -3.12
C TRP A 342 -13.76 -9.22 -4.58
N PHE A 343 -13.01 -10.28 -4.87
CA PHE A 343 -12.87 -10.80 -6.23
C PHE A 343 -14.22 -11.35 -6.74
N GLY A 344 -14.90 -12.15 -5.91
CA GLY A 344 -16.26 -12.61 -6.25
C GLY A 344 -17.23 -11.46 -6.44
N PHE A 345 -17.24 -10.47 -5.54
CA PHE A 345 -18.10 -9.30 -5.68
C PHE A 345 -17.80 -8.49 -6.96
N ALA A 346 -16.55 -8.31 -7.31
CA ALA A 346 -16.14 -7.60 -8.52
C ALA A 346 -16.52 -8.34 -9.80
N ALA A 347 -16.42 -9.67 -9.81
CA ALA A 347 -16.84 -10.50 -10.93
C ALA A 347 -18.37 -10.39 -11.16
N ASP A 348 -19.15 -10.41 -10.07
CA ASP A 348 -20.62 -10.32 -10.13
C ASP A 348 -21.11 -8.89 -10.42
N ASN A 349 -20.32 -7.86 -10.09
CA ASN A 349 -20.71 -6.44 -10.20
C ASN A 349 -19.67 -5.60 -10.96
N PRO A 350 -19.30 -5.94 -12.19
CA PRO A 350 -18.19 -5.29 -12.89
C PRO A 350 -18.41 -3.79 -13.16
N GLY A 351 -19.67 -3.34 -13.13
CA GLY A 351 -20.04 -1.94 -13.35
C GLY A 351 -19.79 -1.00 -12.17
N ILE A 352 -19.49 -1.54 -10.97
CA ILE A 352 -19.20 -0.71 -9.80
C ILE A 352 -17.72 -0.27 -9.76
N LEU A 353 -16.86 -0.97 -10.49
CA LEU A 353 -15.44 -0.71 -10.53
C LEU A 353 -15.10 0.44 -11.47
N TYR A 354 -14.01 1.13 -11.15
CA TYR A 354 -13.39 2.06 -12.07
C TYR A 354 -13.00 1.34 -13.36
N VAL A 355 -13.39 1.92 -14.49
CA VAL A 355 -12.97 1.48 -15.83
C VAL A 355 -12.43 2.70 -16.57
N SER A 356 -11.16 2.67 -16.94
CA SER A 356 -10.49 3.79 -17.61
C SER A 356 -10.99 3.99 -19.03
N ASP A 357 -11.04 5.25 -19.48
CA ASP A 357 -11.20 5.63 -20.87
C ASP A 357 -9.85 5.67 -21.64
N GLY A 358 -8.74 5.49 -20.94
CA GLY A 358 -7.38 5.48 -21.50
C GLY A 358 -6.74 6.86 -21.63
N ASN A 359 -7.39 7.92 -21.16
CA ASN A 359 -6.90 9.28 -21.27
C ASN A 359 -6.82 9.95 -19.88
N PRO A 360 -5.62 10.23 -19.36
CA PRO A 360 -5.47 10.81 -18.03
C PRO A 360 -5.97 12.27 -17.90
N ASP A 361 -6.29 12.93 -19.01
CA ASP A 361 -6.78 14.32 -19.04
C ASP A 361 -8.31 14.42 -19.07
N THR A 362 -9.00 13.28 -19.01
CA THR A 362 -10.46 13.19 -18.99
C THR A 362 -10.97 12.44 -17.76
N ILE A 363 -12.23 12.65 -17.44
CA ILE A 363 -13.02 11.82 -16.53
C ILE A 363 -14.30 11.44 -17.28
N THR A 364 -14.39 10.17 -17.66
CA THR A 364 -15.52 9.64 -18.44
C THR A 364 -16.44 8.82 -17.55
N VAL A 365 -17.71 9.21 -17.50
CA VAL A 365 -18.75 8.57 -16.68
C VAL A 365 -20.03 8.35 -17.47
N PRO A 366 -20.79 7.26 -17.27
CA PRO A 366 -22.08 7.05 -17.90
C PRO A 366 -23.12 8.06 -17.38
N ASN A 367 -24.07 8.47 -18.26
CA ASN A 367 -25.16 9.40 -17.93
C ASN A 367 -26.08 8.87 -16.82
N THR A 368 -26.26 7.56 -16.77
CA THR A 368 -27.06 6.87 -15.76
C THR A 368 -26.16 6.03 -14.89
N LEU A 369 -25.70 6.62 -13.81
CA LEU A 369 -25.11 5.85 -12.71
C LEU A 369 -26.28 5.35 -11.86
N GLY A 370 -26.45 4.04 -11.79
CA GLY A 370 -27.45 3.44 -10.89
C GLY A 370 -27.21 3.90 -9.45
N PRO A 371 -28.21 4.25 -8.68
CA PRO A 371 -28.06 4.89 -7.36
C PRO A 371 -27.34 4.04 -6.31
N SER A 372 -27.03 2.79 -6.61
CA SER A 372 -26.35 1.86 -5.70
C SER A 372 -24.90 1.53 -6.09
N LEU A 373 -24.38 2.04 -7.22
CA LEU A 373 -23.16 1.50 -7.83
C LEU A 373 -22.12 2.55 -8.19
N ALA A 374 -22.37 3.81 -7.89
CA ALA A 374 -21.40 4.85 -8.18
C ALA A 374 -21.22 5.77 -7.00
N GLY A 375 -20.02 6.26 -6.86
CA GLY A 375 -19.73 7.40 -6.03
C GLY A 375 -20.54 8.65 -6.44
N VAL A 376 -20.36 9.69 -5.71
CA VAL A 376 -20.93 11.02 -6.04
C VAL A 376 -19.81 11.87 -6.62
N LEU A 377 -19.92 12.20 -7.91
CA LEU A 377 -18.93 13.05 -8.56
C LEU A 377 -18.87 14.43 -7.89
N ASP A 378 -17.67 14.85 -7.54
CA ASP A 378 -17.35 16.20 -7.11
C ASP A 378 -16.56 16.92 -8.21
N GLU A 379 -17.25 17.77 -8.96
CA GLU A 379 -16.62 18.48 -10.08
C GLU A 379 -15.49 19.42 -9.65
N SER A 380 -15.39 19.81 -8.37
CA SER A 380 -14.27 20.59 -7.87
C SER A 380 -12.95 19.78 -7.80
N LYS A 381 -13.05 18.44 -7.82
CA LYS A 381 -11.91 17.50 -7.82
C LYS A 381 -11.45 17.11 -9.22
N LEU A 382 -11.98 17.71 -10.27
CA LEU A 382 -11.54 17.41 -11.64
C LEU A 382 -10.12 17.92 -11.94
N HIS A 383 -9.61 18.88 -11.18
CA HIS A 383 -8.25 19.43 -11.31
C HIS A 383 -7.85 19.82 -12.74
N GLY A 384 -8.83 20.32 -13.53
CA GLY A 384 -8.62 20.73 -14.93
C GLY A 384 -8.87 19.66 -15.97
N LYS A 385 -9.17 18.42 -15.58
CA LYS A 385 -9.58 17.37 -16.50
C LYS A 385 -10.93 17.65 -17.13
N THR A 386 -11.14 17.17 -18.35
CA THR A 386 -12.41 17.31 -19.06
C THR A 386 -13.39 16.21 -18.63
N LEU A 387 -14.57 16.63 -18.14
CA LEU A 387 -15.65 15.69 -17.83
C LEU A 387 -16.40 15.27 -19.11
N ILE A 388 -16.48 13.97 -19.34
CA ILE A 388 -17.24 13.37 -20.46
C ILE A 388 -18.38 12.54 -19.87
N ARG A 389 -19.59 12.75 -20.37
CA ARG A 389 -20.79 11.97 -20.02
C ARG A 389 -21.35 11.30 -21.26
N TYR A 390 -21.71 10.01 -21.19
CA TYR A 390 -22.21 9.24 -22.34
C TYR A 390 -23.38 8.32 -22.00
#